data_9ef4b5316ec4bd8ef4bd3383472151f5
#
_entry.id   9ef4b5316ec4bd8ef4bd3383472151f5
#
_cell.length_a   1.000
_cell.length_b   1.000
_cell.length_c   1.000
_cell.angle_alpha   90.00
_cell.angle_beta   90.00
_cell.angle_gamma   90.00
#
_symmetry.space_group_name_H-M   'P 1'
#
loop_
_entity.id
_entity.type
_entity.pdbx_description
1 polymer ?
#
loop_
_entity_poly.entity_id
_entity_poly.type
_entity_poly.pdbx_seq_one_letter_code
_entity_poly.pdbx_strand_id
1 'polypeptide(L)'
;MDDFSIKPGTENGYGLIGYDANAVEPRKRMLSSMTPTFLESDRGFVILGTPGGSRIISMILLATLEWVNGGDAKSMVSLPRFHHQYHPDYVLYEEEAFISS
;
A
#
# COMPACT_ATOMS: atom_id res chain seq x y z
N MET A 1 -9.60 -10.21 4.69
CA MET A 1 -8.19 -9.92 5.01
C MET A 1 -7.91 -10.26 6.47
N ASP A 2 -6.77 -10.83 6.75
CA ASP A 2 -6.50 -11.47 8.03
C ASP A 2 -5.07 -11.12 8.49
N ASP A 3 -4.91 -9.89 8.98
CA ASP A 3 -3.60 -9.32 9.33
C ASP A 3 -3.30 -9.43 10.82
N PHE A 4 -3.66 -10.54 11.45
CA PHE A 4 -3.25 -10.82 12.81
C PHE A 4 -1.81 -11.27 12.88
N SER A 5 -1.16 -10.98 14.01
CA SER A 5 0.14 -11.56 14.34
C SER A 5 -0.09 -12.93 14.96
N ILE A 6 0.24 -13.98 14.23
CA ILE A 6 0.11 -15.36 14.71
C ILE A 6 1.15 -15.63 15.80
N LYS A 7 2.36 -15.10 15.61
CA LYS A 7 3.45 -15.21 16.57
C LYS A 7 4.07 -13.82 16.74
N PRO A 8 3.71 -13.09 17.80
CA PRO A 8 4.23 -11.74 18.04
C PRO A 8 5.77 -11.69 17.98
N GLY A 9 6.29 -10.66 17.31
CA GLY A 9 7.73 -10.48 17.15
C GLY A 9 8.31 -11.13 15.90
N THR A 10 7.52 -11.89 15.12
CA THR A 10 8.00 -12.49 13.86
C THR A 10 7.32 -11.84 12.66
N GLU A 11 8.02 -11.84 11.52
CA GLU A 11 7.45 -11.28 10.31
C GLU A 11 6.49 -12.26 9.62
N ASN A 12 5.52 -11.70 8.90
CA ASN A 12 4.59 -12.48 8.07
C ASN A 12 5.09 -12.56 6.62
N GLY A 13 4.24 -13.07 5.73
CA GLY A 13 4.57 -13.20 4.30
C GLY A 13 4.84 -11.88 3.57
N TYR A 14 4.45 -10.75 4.16
CA TYR A 14 4.72 -9.41 3.60
C TYR A 14 5.87 -8.71 4.33
N GLY A 15 6.58 -9.38 5.22
CA GLY A 15 7.66 -8.78 5.99
C GLY A 15 7.20 -7.90 7.14
N LEU A 16 5.93 -7.96 7.50
CA LEU A 16 5.39 -7.18 8.62
C LEU A 16 5.59 -7.90 9.94
N ILE A 17 5.98 -7.14 10.95
CA ILE A 17 6.15 -7.66 12.31
C ILE A 17 5.01 -7.11 13.17
N GLY A 18 4.24 -8.01 13.77
CA GLY A 18 3.19 -7.64 14.72
C GLY A 18 3.61 -8.01 16.14
N TYR A 19 2.94 -7.40 17.10
CA TYR A 19 3.20 -7.61 18.51
C TYR A 19 1.91 -8.00 19.24
N ASP A 20 1.96 -8.09 20.57
CA ASP A 20 0.85 -8.57 21.38
C ASP A 20 -0.47 -7.84 21.12
N ALA A 21 -0.41 -6.55 20.82
CA ALA A 21 -1.61 -5.75 20.52
C ALA A 21 -2.38 -6.29 19.32
N ASN A 22 -1.71 -6.98 18.38
CA ASN A 22 -2.32 -7.54 17.19
C ASN A 22 -2.33 -9.07 17.19
N ALA A 23 -2.11 -9.71 18.33
CA ALA A 23 -2.18 -11.15 18.42
C ALA A 23 -3.61 -11.64 18.22
N VAL A 24 -3.75 -12.88 17.75
CA VAL A 24 -5.07 -13.50 17.54
C VAL A 24 -5.78 -13.68 18.87
N GLU A 25 -6.97 -13.11 18.99
CA GLU A 25 -7.84 -13.26 20.17
C GLU A 25 -9.31 -13.26 19.74
N PRO A 26 -10.22 -13.88 20.54
CA PRO A 26 -11.65 -13.84 20.22
C PRO A 26 -12.18 -12.41 20.14
N ARG A 27 -13.03 -12.16 19.13
CA ARG A 27 -13.71 -10.87 18.91
C ARG A 27 -12.78 -9.70 18.63
N LYS A 28 -11.53 -9.96 18.34
CA LYS A 28 -10.54 -8.93 18.05
C LYS A 28 -10.50 -8.63 16.55
N ARG A 29 -10.40 -7.34 16.19
CA ARG A 29 -10.20 -6.93 14.81
C ARG A 29 -8.72 -6.99 14.47
N MET A 30 -8.41 -7.46 13.25
CA MET A 30 -7.05 -7.45 12.73
C MET A 30 -6.64 -6.05 12.30
N LEU A 31 -5.35 -5.84 12.14
CA LEU A 31 -4.83 -4.69 11.40
C LEU A 31 -5.19 -4.83 9.92
N SER A 32 -5.21 -3.72 9.23
CA SER A 32 -5.47 -3.72 7.80
C SER A 32 -4.65 -2.65 7.11
N SER A 33 -4.04 -3.00 5.99
CA SER A 33 -3.37 -2.05 5.09
C SER A 33 -4.30 -1.58 3.98
N MET A 34 -5.56 -1.99 3.99
CA MET A 34 -6.53 -1.52 2.99
C MET A 34 -6.63 0.00 3.03
N THR A 35 -6.55 0.61 1.88
CA THR A 35 -6.56 2.06 1.75
C THR A 35 -7.51 2.47 0.62
N PRO A 36 -8.80 2.08 0.68
CA PRO A 36 -9.75 2.55 -0.31
C PRO A 36 -9.83 4.07 -0.24
N THR A 37 -9.69 4.73 -1.37
CA THR A 37 -9.50 6.18 -1.40
C THR A 37 -10.40 6.82 -2.45
N PHE A 38 -11.02 7.93 -2.07
CA PHE A 38 -11.80 8.77 -2.97
C PHE A 38 -11.07 10.11 -3.08
N LEU A 39 -10.84 10.55 -4.32
CA LEU A 39 -10.22 11.85 -4.60
C LEU A 39 -11.23 12.70 -5.35
N GLU A 40 -11.37 13.93 -4.94
CA GLU A 40 -12.31 14.88 -5.57
C GLU A 40 -11.63 16.21 -5.82
N SER A 41 -11.87 16.77 -7.00
CA SER A 41 -11.38 18.10 -7.37
C SER A 41 -12.25 18.67 -8.49
N ASP A 42 -11.90 19.85 -8.99
CA ASP A 42 -12.57 20.47 -10.14
C ASP A 42 -12.53 19.61 -11.40
N ARG A 43 -11.57 18.69 -11.49
CA ARG A 43 -11.45 17.75 -12.61
C ARG A 43 -12.43 16.59 -12.54
N GLY A 44 -13.15 16.44 -11.45
CA GLY A 44 -14.02 15.31 -11.20
C GLY A 44 -13.59 14.54 -9.97
N PHE A 45 -13.95 13.26 -9.90
CA PHE A 45 -13.48 12.48 -8.78
C PHE A 45 -13.05 11.07 -9.21
N VAL A 46 -12.21 10.44 -8.38
CA VAL A 46 -11.60 9.16 -8.65
C VAL A 46 -11.76 8.26 -7.45
N ILE A 47 -12.02 6.99 -7.68
CA ILE A 47 -12.07 5.95 -6.67
C ILE A 47 -10.87 5.04 -6.89
N LEU A 48 -10.04 4.86 -5.86
CA LEU A 48 -8.84 4.06 -5.94
C LEU A 48 -8.92 2.87 -4.99
N GLY A 49 -8.47 1.72 -5.47
CA GLY A 49 -8.32 0.52 -4.68
C GLY A 49 -7.34 -0.42 -5.36
N THR A 50 -6.63 -1.22 -4.57
CA THR A 50 -5.70 -2.22 -5.10
C THR A 50 -5.51 -3.34 -4.10
N PRO A 51 -5.22 -4.57 -4.56
CA PRO A 51 -4.71 -5.62 -3.68
C PRO A 51 -3.20 -5.44 -3.45
N GLY A 52 -2.62 -6.20 -2.57
CA GLY A 52 -1.16 -6.21 -2.42
C GLY A 52 -0.65 -6.17 -0.99
N GLY A 53 -1.49 -6.39 0.00
CA GLY A 53 -1.07 -6.42 1.40
C GLY A 53 -0.47 -5.09 1.84
N SER A 54 0.70 -5.12 2.45
CA SER A 54 1.36 -3.90 2.93
C SER A 54 1.76 -2.92 1.83
N ARG A 55 1.80 -3.37 0.57
CA ARG A 55 2.14 -2.53 -0.57
C ARG A 55 0.97 -1.64 -1.03
N ILE A 56 -0.24 -1.90 -0.53
CA ILE A 56 -1.43 -1.14 -0.90
C ILE A 56 -1.22 0.36 -0.64
N ILE A 57 -0.67 0.71 0.51
CA ILE A 57 -0.46 2.10 0.91
C ILE A 57 0.43 2.84 -0.09
N SER A 58 1.56 2.23 -0.46
CA SER A 58 2.49 2.83 -1.42
C SER A 58 1.87 2.99 -2.80
N MET A 59 1.12 1.99 -3.26
CA MET A 59 0.47 2.03 -4.57
C MET A 59 -0.58 3.13 -4.64
N ILE A 60 -1.40 3.28 -3.60
CA ILE A 60 -2.41 4.32 -3.54
C ILE A 60 -1.76 5.70 -3.48
N LEU A 61 -0.67 5.85 -2.71
CA LEU A 61 0.07 7.10 -2.64
C LEU A 61 0.60 7.52 -4.01
N LEU A 62 1.26 6.59 -4.72
CA LEU A 62 1.82 6.88 -6.04
C LEU A 62 0.73 7.24 -7.04
N ALA A 63 -0.38 6.51 -7.05
CA ALA A 63 -1.50 6.81 -7.93
C ALA A 63 -2.13 8.19 -7.62
N THR A 64 -2.26 8.51 -6.34
CA THR A 64 -2.78 9.81 -5.91
C THR A 64 -1.91 10.96 -6.38
N LEU A 65 -0.59 10.83 -6.22
CA LEU A 65 0.36 11.85 -6.67
C LEU A 65 0.31 12.04 -8.19
N GLU A 66 0.17 10.95 -8.95
CA GLU A 66 0.02 11.03 -10.39
C GLU A 66 -1.24 11.81 -10.79
N TRP A 67 -2.34 11.55 -10.12
CA TRP A 67 -3.59 12.25 -10.40
C TRP A 67 -3.50 13.74 -10.05
N VAL A 68 -2.89 14.07 -8.92
CA VAL A 68 -2.67 15.46 -8.49
C VAL A 68 -1.80 16.22 -9.50
N ASN A 69 -0.84 15.52 -10.12
CA ASN A 69 0.05 16.10 -11.14
C ASN A 69 -0.55 16.12 -12.55
N GLY A 70 -1.83 15.83 -12.68
CA GLY A 70 -2.53 15.92 -13.96
C GLY A 70 -2.71 14.62 -14.71
N GLY A 71 -2.33 13.48 -14.12
CA GLY A 71 -2.50 12.17 -14.75
C GLY A 71 -3.95 11.75 -14.86
N ASP A 72 -4.22 10.81 -15.75
CA ASP A 72 -5.53 10.19 -15.91
C ASP A 72 -5.51 8.75 -15.36
N ALA A 73 -6.65 8.04 -15.46
CA ALA A 73 -6.75 6.69 -14.94
C ALA A 73 -5.73 5.75 -15.59
N LYS A 74 -5.46 5.90 -16.89
CA LYS A 74 -4.50 5.06 -17.59
C LYS A 74 -3.08 5.30 -17.09
N SER A 75 -2.67 6.55 -16.90
CA SER A 75 -1.33 6.86 -16.40
C SER A 75 -1.16 6.42 -14.96
N MET A 76 -2.21 6.50 -14.14
CA MET A 76 -2.17 6.05 -12.75
C MET A 76 -1.90 4.56 -12.63
N VAL A 77 -2.54 3.73 -13.46
CA VAL A 77 -2.34 2.27 -13.40
C VAL A 77 -1.08 1.81 -14.11
N SER A 78 -0.51 2.63 -14.98
CA SER A 78 0.70 2.31 -15.74
C SER A 78 1.98 2.84 -15.10
N LEU A 79 1.85 3.61 -14.02
CA LEU A 79 2.97 4.25 -13.34
C LEU A 79 3.94 3.21 -12.80
N PRO A 80 5.25 3.33 -13.06
CA PRO A 80 6.26 2.48 -12.42
C PRO A 80 6.24 2.68 -10.91
N ARG A 81 6.36 1.60 -10.17
CA ARG A 81 6.10 1.59 -8.73
C ARG A 81 7.33 1.27 -7.93
N PHE A 82 7.37 1.78 -6.70
CA PHE A 82 8.37 1.41 -5.72
C PHE A 82 7.70 1.35 -4.35
N HIS A 83 8.37 0.66 -3.41
CA HIS A 83 7.80 0.42 -2.09
C HIS A 83 8.90 0.24 -1.04
N HIS A 84 8.70 0.86 0.11
CA HIS A 84 9.51 0.66 1.30
C HIS A 84 8.59 0.67 2.52
N GLN A 85 8.86 -0.18 3.50
CA GLN A 85 7.99 -0.32 4.67
C GLN A 85 8.75 -0.42 6.00
N TYR A 86 9.94 0.17 6.07
CA TYR A 86 10.80 0.14 7.24
C TYR A 86 11.45 -1.24 7.47
N HIS A 87 10.69 -2.29 7.54
CA HIS A 87 11.18 -3.67 7.64
C HIS A 87 10.45 -4.55 6.60
N PRO A 88 11.15 -5.28 5.75
CA PRO A 88 12.60 -5.27 5.54
C PRO A 88 13.12 -3.91 5.03
N ASP A 89 14.33 -3.53 5.43
CA ASP A 89 14.90 -2.23 5.09
C ASP A 89 15.55 -2.24 3.72
N TYR A 90 14.73 -2.35 2.68
CA TYR A 90 15.16 -2.21 1.29
C TYR A 90 13.98 -1.70 0.47
N VAL A 91 14.30 -1.08 -0.68
CA VAL A 91 13.30 -0.57 -1.60
C VAL A 91 13.03 -1.60 -2.68
N LEU A 92 11.76 -2.00 -2.81
CA LEU A 92 11.29 -2.80 -3.95
C LEU A 92 10.86 -1.84 -5.04
N TYR A 93 11.26 -2.09 -6.28
CA TYR A 93 10.91 -1.20 -7.38
C TYR A 93 10.74 -1.95 -8.69
N GLU A 94 9.92 -1.37 -9.56
CA GLU A 94 9.85 -1.76 -10.95
C GLU A 94 10.98 -1.08 -11.69
N GLU A 95 11.52 -1.72 -12.70
CA GLU A 95 12.74 -1.25 -13.37
C GLU A 95 12.64 0.18 -13.88
N GLU A 96 11.51 0.55 -14.42
CA GLU A 96 11.29 1.88 -14.99
C GLU A 96 11.21 3.00 -13.94
N ALA A 97 11.08 2.68 -12.66
CA ALA A 97 10.91 3.68 -11.62
C ALA A 97 12.14 4.59 -11.47
N PHE A 98 13.32 4.13 -11.86
CA PHE A 98 14.57 4.87 -11.72
C PHE A 98 15.26 5.18 -13.04
N ILE A 99 14.61 4.91 -14.16
CA ILE A 99 15.18 5.18 -15.50
C ILE A 99 14.84 6.58 -15.96
N SER A 100 13.68 7.06 -15.60
CA SER A 100 13.19 8.36 -16.03
C SER A 100 13.99 9.49 -15.41
N SER A 101 14.47 10.38 -16.20
CA SER A 101 15.11 11.59 -15.74
C SER A 101 14.15 12.77 -15.76
#